data_2be970882939d73b43c6dc41af24045e
#
_entry.id   2be970882939d73b43c6dc41af24045e
#
_cell.length_a   1.000
_cell.length_b   1.000
_cell.length_c   1.000
_cell.angle_alpha   90.00
_cell.angle_beta   90.00
_cell.angle_gamma   90.00
#
_symmetry.space_group_name_H-M   'P 1'
#
loop_
_entity.id
_entity.type
_entity.pdbx_description
1 polymer ?
#
loop_
_entity_poly.entity_id
_entity_poly.type
_entity_poly.pdbx_seq_one_letter_code
_entity_poly.pdbx_strand_id
1 'polypeptide(L)'
;MTGVVPAGVPAGLRSIVLAHVVVDELVRAGVAHVVLAPGSRSAPLAAAVIAAEEAGRLRLHVRIDERSAGFTALGLAKASGQVVAVVTTSGTAVANLHPAVLEAHHVGARLLVVTADRPGSLRGTGANQTTDQTRFFGPAATFVELTSDEGGPRPCAGWRSRACRALDAASRGPVQLNVGLADPLVGAVPAEGIDDPAFAGRPGDAPWTRVQVPAPVPPMELDASPERTVVVVGDAEPVVGAAAVALAERAGWPLFAEPSGNARTGVNAIRLYRLLIGAGHGPAADLTASIERVVVAGRPTLSRAVSRLLGRHDIEVVVCGGPPWVDVAGTARSVLPGVPMIARARAGIPAGATSWLGRWQQLDRDLAAVLPVAEDLDGPAIAAIVAAAASPARALVVGSSNPVRDLDLAPIASTPTAPVYANRGLAGIDGIVSTAVGVAIVAGKSLALLGDLTFLHDANGLLIGPGEERPDLRVVVVNDDGGSIFHTLEQGAPEYAAHFERIFGTPHGADLAARSAAVGVPHRRVGSAEQLQAVLSDPIDGIDVVEVAIPRSGRRAAAGIVAKLADFDGRTR
;
A
#
# COMPACT_ATOMS: atom_id res chain seq x y z
N MET A 1 45.86 2.87 -45.05
CA MET A 1 45.44 2.95 -43.63
C MET A 1 44.02 2.46 -43.56
N THR A 2 43.81 1.21 -43.23
CA THR A 2 42.50 0.63 -42.97
C THR A 2 42.05 1.18 -41.62
N GLY A 3 41.12 2.14 -41.66
CA GLY A 3 40.52 2.65 -40.45
C GLY A 3 39.82 1.51 -39.69
N VAL A 4 40.40 1.11 -38.56
CA VAL A 4 39.74 0.23 -37.61
C VAL A 4 38.53 1.01 -37.06
N VAL A 5 37.34 0.65 -37.53
CA VAL A 5 36.09 1.11 -36.90
C VAL A 5 36.18 0.67 -35.45
N PRO A 6 36.04 1.58 -34.45
CA PRO A 6 36.08 1.18 -33.06
C PRO A 6 34.97 0.15 -32.82
N ALA A 7 35.37 -1.08 -32.52
CA ALA A 7 34.45 -2.14 -32.14
C ALA A 7 33.67 -1.70 -30.89
N GLY A 8 32.33 -1.80 -30.92
CA GLY A 8 31.52 -1.42 -29.76
C GLY A 8 30.10 -0.99 -30.13
N VAL A 9 29.46 -0.25 -29.21
CA VAL A 9 28.14 0.37 -29.44
C VAL A 9 28.32 1.71 -30.15
N PRO A 10 27.78 1.89 -31.37
CA PRO A 10 27.87 3.16 -32.11
C PRO A 10 27.25 4.31 -31.28
N ALA A 11 27.89 5.49 -31.33
CA ALA A 11 27.45 6.65 -30.53
C ALA A 11 25.98 7.00 -30.75
N GLY A 12 25.51 6.99 -32.01
CA GLY A 12 24.11 7.27 -32.33
C GLY A 12 23.10 6.20 -31.91
N LEU A 13 23.53 5.08 -31.34
CA LEU A 13 22.67 4.00 -30.87
C LEU A 13 22.73 3.82 -29.35
N ARG A 14 23.60 4.54 -28.64
CA ARG A 14 23.90 4.26 -27.22
C ARG A 14 22.69 4.39 -26.32
N SER A 15 21.84 5.40 -26.50
CA SER A 15 20.61 5.58 -25.71
C SER A 15 19.60 4.47 -25.96
N ILE A 16 19.46 4.02 -27.20
CA ILE A 16 18.55 2.96 -27.60
C ILE A 16 19.04 1.61 -27.04
N VAL A 17 20.35 1.34 -27.17
CA VAL A 17 20.98 0.12 -26.64
C VAL A 17 20.94 0.09 -25.10
N LEU A 18 21.20 1.23 -24.43
CA LEU A 18 21.08 1.33 -22.98
C LEU A 18 19.67 1.02 -22.50
N ALA A 19 18.66 1.62 -23.15
CA ALA A 19 17.25 1.36 -22.80
C ALA A 19 16.88 -0.11 -23.00
N HIS A 20 17.31 -0.72 -24.12
CA HIS A 20 17.10 -2.15 -24.37
C HIS A 20 17.77 -3.01 -23.28
N VAL A 21 19.02 -2.73 -22.92
CA VAL A 21 19.77 -3.46 -21.88
C VAL A 21 19.08 -3.34 -20.52
N VAL A 22 18.59 -2.15 -20.15
CA VAL A 22 17.86 -1.94 -18.90
C VAL A 22 16.59 -2.79 -18.87
N VAL A 23 15.75 -2.69 -19.91
CA VAL A 23 14.47 -3.43 -19.96
C VAL A 23 14.71 -4.94 -20.04
N ASP A 24 15.73 -5.40 -20.77
CA ASP A 24 16.10 -6.81 -20.80
C ASP A 24 16.50 -7.34 -19.40
N GLU A 25 17.24 -6.56 -18.59
CA GLU A 25 17.54 -6.96 -17.21
C GLU A 25 16.31 -6.91 -16.30
N LEU A 26 15.35 -5.98 -16.50
CA LEU A 26 14.08 -6.00 -15.78
C LEU A 26 13.36 -7.32 -15.99
N VAL A 27 13.23 -7.74 -17.25
CA VAL A 27 12.56 -9.00 -17.60
C VAL A 27 13.30 -10.21 -17.04
N ARG A 28 14.64 -10.27 -17.18
CA ARG A 28 15.49 -11.35 -16.66
C ARG A 28 15.44 -11.48 -15.14
N ALA A 29 15.15 -10.37 -14.44
CA ALA A 29 14.95 -10.35 -13.00
C ALA A 29 13.50 -10.69 -12.58
N GLY A 30 12.59 -10.95 -13.51
CA GLY A 30 11.21 -11.34 -13.24
C GLY A 30 10.26 -10.16 -13.02
N VAL A 31 10.60 -8.94 -13.46
CA VAL A 31 9.66 -7.81 -13.45
C VAL A 31 8.54 -8.09 -14.46
N ALA A 32 7.34 -8.39 -13.93
CA ALA A 32 6.18 -8.75 -14.75
C ALA A 32 5.34 -7.53 -15.18
N HIS A 33 5.42 -6.42 -14.44
CA HIS A 33 4.61 -5.23 -14.69
C HIS A 33 5.48 -3.97 -14.79
N VAL A 34 5.22 -3.16 -15.81
CA VAL A 34 5.80 -1.83 -16.00
C VAL A 34 4.68 -0.82 -16.18
N VAL A 35 4.66 0.23 -15.36
CA VAL A 35 3.77 1.39 -15.56
C VAL A 35 4.57 2.49 -16.24
N LEU A 36 4.02 3.09 -17.29
CA LEU A 36 4.71 4.12 -18.08
C LEU A 36 3.87 5.38 -18.20
N ALA A 37 4.48 6.51 -17.85
CA ALA A 37 3.94 7.82 -18.21
C ALA A 37 4.69 8.34 -19.46
N PRO A 38 3.96 8.76 -20.52
CA PRO A 38 4.57 9.10 -21.80
C PRO A 38 5.40 10.38 -21.72
N GLY A 39 6.50 10.40 -22.48
CA GLY A 39 7.32 11.60 -22.60
C GLY A 39 8.48 11.39 -23.59
N SER A 40 8.98 12.49 -24.15
CA SER A 40 9.99 12.44 -25.21
C SER A 40 11.32 11.85 -24.76
N ARG A 41 11.83 12.26 -23.57
CA ARG A 41 13.14 11.76 -23.08
C ARG A 41 13.12 10.28 -22.73
N SER A 42 11.97 9.74 -22.36
CA SER A 42 11.79 8.31 -22.08
C SER A 42 11.48 7.46 -23.33
N ALA A 43 11.46 8.04 -24.54
CA ALA A 43 11.10 7.31 -25.75
C ALA A 43 11.93 6.03 -25.99
N PRO A 44 13.27 5.99 -25.77
CA PRO A 44 14.03 4.75 -25.91
C PRO A 44 13.58 3.66 -24.92
N LEU A 45 13.27 4.04 -23.67
CA LEU A 45 12.75 3.12 -22.66
C LEU A 45 11.35 2.62 -23.03
N ALA A 46 10.47 3.52 -23.50
CA ALA A 46 9.13 3.15 -23.95
C ALA A 46 9.18 2.14 -25.11
N ALA A 47 10.04 2.37 -26.11
CA ALA A 47 10.20 1.45 -27.23
C ALA A 47 10.72 0.07 -26.79
N ALA A 48 11.65 0.04 -25.84
CA ALA A 48 12.16 -1.21 -25.30
C ALA A 48 11.11 -1.98 -24.48
N VAL A 49 10.26 -1.27 -23.70
CA VAL A 49 9.16 -1.87 -22.93
C VAL A 49 8.09 -2.43 -23.86
N ILE A 50 7.69 -1.68 -24.90
CA ILE A 50 6.72 -2.15 -25.92
C ILE A 50 7.24 -3.43 -26.59
N ALA A 51 8.52 -3.46 -27.02
CA ALA A 51 9.09 -4.64 -27.64
C ALA A 51 9.12 -5.86 -26.68
N ALA A 52 9.32 -5.64 -25.39
CA ALA A 52 9.25 -6.70 -24.38
C ALA A 52 7.82 -7.20 -24.14
N GLU A 53 6.82 -6.31 -24.19
CA GLU A 53 5.40 -6.66 -24.10
C GLU A 53 4.94 -7.46 -25.33
N GLU A 54 5.27 -7.01 -26.54
CA GLU A 54 4.96 -7.72 -27.79
C GLU A 54 5.57 -9.13 -27.80
N ALA A 55 6.74 -9.30 -27.17
CA ALA A 55 7.36 -10.61 -26.97
C ALA A 55 6.73 -11.43 -25.82
N GLY A 56 5.68 -10.93 -25.16
CA GLY A 56 4.99 -11.60 -24.05
C GLY A 56 5.82 -11.73 -22.77
N ARG A 57 6.86 -10.89 -22.59
CA ARG A 57 7.82 -11.00 -21.50
C ARG A 57 7.46 -10.17 -20.27
N LEU A 58 6.59 -9.15 -20.42
CA LEU A 58 6.03 -8.31 -19.36
C LEU A 58 4.67 -7.76 -19.78
N ARG A 59 4.00 -7.05 -18.88
CA ARG A 59 2.78 -6.27 -19.17
C ARG A 59 3.06 -4.80 -18.97
N LEU A 60 2.71 -4.00 -19.96
CA LEU A 60 2.76 -2.55 -19.93
C LEU A 60 1.43 -1.97 -19.48
N HIS A 61 1.48 -0.92 -18.64
CA HIS A 61 0.31 -0.12 -18.24
C HIS A 61 0.61 1.35 -18.47
N VAL A 62 -0.06 1.96 -19.42
CA VAL A 62 0.14 3.39 -19.73
C VAL A 62 -0.78 4.25 -18.86
N ARG A 63 -0.24 5.28 -18.23
CA ARG A 63 -0.96 6.27 -17.44
C ARG A 63 -0.48 7.67 -17.79
N ILE A 64 -1.43 8.61 -17.97
CA ILE A 64 -1.10 9.98 -18.40
C ILE A 64 -0.54 10.81 -17.24
N ASP A 65 -1.11 10.65 -16.04
CA ASP A 65 -0.73 11.36 -14.82
C ASP A 65 0.35 10.54 -14.09
N GLU A 66 1.53 11.10 -13.90
CA GLU A 66 2.66 10.41 -13.27
C GLU A 66 2.39 10.07 -11.81
N ARG A 67 1.63 10.89 -11.08
CA ARG A 67 1.23 10.57 -9.72
C ARG A 67 0.35 9.31 -9.72
N SER A 68 -0.63 9.24 -10.59
CA SER A 68 -1.47 8.06 -10.76
C SER A 68 -0.65 6.85 -11.23
N ALA A 69 0.33 7.05 -12.12
CA ALA A 69 1.27 6.00 -12.54
C ALA A 69 2.06 5.43 -11.35
N GLY A 70 2.61 6.30 -10.51
CA GLY A 70 3.35 5.90 -9.30
C GLY A 70 2.51 5.08 -8.33
N PHE A 71 1.29 5.52 -8.05
CA PHE A 71 0.38 4.79 -7.15
C PHE A 71 -0.22 3.52 -7.77
N THR A 72 -0.41 3.47 -9.09
CA THR A 72 -0.78 2.22 -9.77
C THR A 72 0.35 1.20 -9.62
N ALA A 73 1.61 1.62 -9.84
CA ALA A 73 2.78 0.76 -9.62
C ALA A 73 2.90 0.30 -8.16
N LEU A 74 2.62 1.17 -7.19
CA LEU A 74 2.55 0.82 -5.78
C LEU A 74 1.49 -0.26 -5.51
N GLY A 75 0.29 -0.12 -6.05
CA GLY A 75 -0.79 -1.10 -5.93
C GLY A 75 -0.41 -2.46 -6.50
N LEU A 76 0.17 -2.46 -7.70
CA LEU A 76 0.73 -3.67 -8.34
C LEU A 76 1.79 -4.34 -7.46
N ALA A 77 2.73 -3.55 -6.91
CA ALA A 77 3.80 -4.07 -6.05
C ALA A 77 3.26 -4.66 -4.73
N LYS A 78 2.29 -3.99 -4.08
CA LYS A 78 1.66 -4.47 -2.83
C LYS A 78 0.88 -5.77 -3.06
N ALA A 79 0.16 -5.89 -4.17
CA ALA A 79 -0.66 -7.07 -4.44
C ALA A 79 0.16 -8.27 -4.94
N SER A 80 1.19 -8.03 -5.77
CA SER A 80 2.04 -9.11 -6.30
C SER A 80 3.16 -9.53 -5.37
N GLY A 81 3.61 -8.64 -4.46
CA GLY A 81 4.82 -8.84 -3.68
C GLY A 81 6.10 -8.84 -4.53
N GLN A 82 6.03 -8.39 -5.78
CA GLN A 82 7.15 -8.37 -6.72
C GLN A 82 7.66 -6.94 -6.96
N VAL A 83 8.84 -6.82 -7.56
CA VAL A 83 9.35 -5.53 -8.04
C VAL A 83 8.50 -5.07 -9.22
N VAL A 84 7.95 -3.87 -9.13
CA VAL A 84 7.22 -3.21 -10.23
C VAL A 84 8.00 -1.96 -10.65
N ALA A 85 8.16 -1.77 -11.96
CA ALA A 85 8.82 -0.60 -12.49
C ALA A 85 7.81 0.49 -12.88
N VAL A 86 8.13 1.75 -12.59
CA VAL A 86 7.44 2.91 -13.14
C VAL A 86 8.42 3.75 -13.94
N VAL A 87 8.10 4.02 -15.21
CA VAL A 87 8.95 4.74 -16.15
C VAL A 87 8.36 6.12 -16.42
N THR A 88 9.17 7.16 -16.30
CA THR A 88 8.73 8.53 -16.60
C THR A 88 9.80 9.32 -17.35
N THR A 89 9.39 10.40 -17.99
CA THR A 89 10.29 11.38 -18.58
C THR A 89 10.96 12.24 -17.49
N SER A 90 11.70 13.26 -17.86
CA SER A 90 12.45 14.14 -16.95
C SER A 90 11.63 15.30 -16.41
N GLY A 91 12.18 16.01 -15.45
CA GLY A 91 11.62 17.25 -14.92
C GLY A 91 10.51 17.02 -13.90
N THR A 92 9.39 17.74 -14.03
CA THR A 92 8.26 17.66 -13.09
C THR A 92 7.57 16.30 -13.09
N ALA A 93 7.70 15.51 -14.15
CA ALA A 93 7.24 14.13 -14.20
C ALA A 93 7.83 13.29 -13.07
N VAL A 94 9.14 13.46 -12.79
CA VAL A 94 9.82 12.80 -11.67
C VAL A 94 9.26 13.28 -10.33
N ALA A 95 9.00 14.59 -10.19
CA ALA A 95 8.46 15.17 -8.96
C ALA A 95 7.08 14.62 -8.60
N ASN A 96 6.24 14.37 -9.60
CA ASN A 96 4.89 13.81 -9.39
C ASN A 96 4.90 12.37 -8.85
N LEU A 97 6.01 11.64 -8.95
CA LEU A 97 6.15 10.31 -8.35
C LEU A 97 6.46 10.35 -6.85
N HIS A 98 6.86 11.50 -6.30
CA HIS A 98 7.35 11.62 -4.92
C HIS A 98 6.37 11.08 -3.87
N PRO A 99 5.05 11.37 -3.91
CA PRO A 99 4.10 10.83 -2.95
C PRO A 99 4.07 9.29 -2.93
N ALA A 100 4.06 8.66 -4.10
CA ALA A 100 4.07 7.20 -4.21
C ALA A 100 5.39 6.58 -3.71
N VAL A 101 6.53 7.24 -3.96
CA VAL A 101 7.84 6.80 -3.47
C VAL A 101 7.93 6.91 -1.95
N LEU A 102 7.41 7.98 -1.36
CA LEU A 102 7.34 8.14 0.10
C LEU A 102 6.47 7.06 0.73
N GLU A 103 5.29 6.81 0.20
CA GLU A 103 4.42 5.73 0.69
C GLU A 103 5.13 4.38 0.56
N ALA A 104 5.73 4.08 -0.60
CA ALA A 104 6.49 2.85 -0.84
C ALA A 104 7.65 2.68 0.16
N HIS A 105 8.37 3.75 0.47
CA HIS A 105 9.46 3.74 1.44
C HIS A 105 8.97 3.31 2.83
N HIS A 106 7.88 3.91 3.29
CA HIS A 106 7.37 3.63 4.63
C HIS A 106 6.73 2.25 4.79
N VAL A 107 6.19 1.67 3.70
CA VAL A 107 5.62 0.31 3.75
C VAL A 107 6.59 -0.76 3.25
N GLY A 108 7.78 -0.38 2.77
CA GLY A 108 8.74 -1.32 2.20
C GLY A 108 8.32 -1.90 0.85
N ALA A 109 7.46 -1.22 0.09
CA ALA A 109 7.00 -1.72 -1.21
C ALA A 109 8.13 -1.73 -2.25
N ARG A 110 8.15 -2.76 -3.10
CA ARG A 110 9.19 -3.06 -4.08
C ARG A 110 9.01 -2.25 -5.36
N LEU A 111 9.37 -0.96 -5.32
CA LEU A 111 9.14 -0.01 -6.40
C LEU A 111 10.45 0.39 -7.08
N LEU A 112 10.58 0.16 -8.39
CA LEU A 112 11.70 0.63 -9.20
C LEU A 112 11.25 1.84 -10.04
N VAL A 113 11.73 3.03 -9.70
CA VAL A 113 11.41 4.28 -10.38
C VAL A 113 12.49 4.55 -11.43
N VAL A 114 12.17 4.32 -12.70
CA VAL A 114 13.07 4.54 -13.84
C VAL A 114 12.82 5.94 -14.39
N THR A 115 13.72 6.87 -14.06
CA THR A 115 13.61 8.28 -14.44
C THR A 115 14.52 8.59 -15.62
N ALA A 116 13.93 8.86 -16.80
CA ALA A 116 14.72 9.33 -17.93
C ALA A 116 15.26 10.74 -17.64
N ASP A 117 16.54 10.96 -17.99
CA ASP A 117 17.22 12.23 -17.73
C ASP A 117 17.99 12.70 -18.95
N ARG A 118 18.40 13.95 -18.96
CA ARG A 118 19.34 14.50 -19.93
C ARG A 118 20.74 13.98 -19.66
N PRO A 119 21.60 13.92 -20.70
CA PRO A 119 23.02 13.61 -20.51
C PRO A 119 23.68 14.69 -19.62
N GLY A 120 24.79 14.29 -18.97
CA GLY A 120 25.50 15.17 -18.03
C GLY A 120 25.89 16.53 -18.61
N SER A 121 26.15 16.61 -19.90
CA SER A 121 26.49 17.84 -20.61
C SER A 121 25.38 18.90 -20.63
N LEU A 122 24.12 18.52 -20.42
CA LEU A 122 22.96 19.43 -20.40
C LEU A 122 22.48 19.78 -18.99
N ARG A 123 23.01 19.13 -17.96
CA ARG A 123 22.61 19.39 -16.57
C ARG A 123 23.19 20.73 -16.10
N GLY A 124 22.39 21.53 -15.38
CA GLY A 124 22.79 22.84 -14.88
C GLY A 124 22.90 23.94 -15.94
N THR A 125 22.57 23.68 -17.21
CA THR A 125 22.67 24.66 -18.31
C THR A 125 21.41 25.48 -18.53
N GLY A 126 20.29 25.17 -17.85
CA GLY A 126 18.97 25.76 -18.12
C GLY A 126 18.29 25.17 -19.35
N ALA A 127 18.76 24.01 -19.85
CA ALA A 127 18.13 23.31 -20.98
C ALA A 127 16.66 22.96 -20.66
N ASN A 128 15.82 22.95 -21.70
CA ASN A 128 14.38 22.69 -21.57
C ASN A 128 14.09 21.40 -20.82
N GLN A 129 13.15 21.46 -19.86
CA GLN A 129 12.69 20.31 -19.05
C GLN A 129 13.85 19.55 -18.37
N THR A 130 14.84 20.27 -17.88
CA THR A 130 16.04 19.73 -17.22
C THR A 130 16.12 20.25 -15.79
N THR A 131 16.27 19.33 -14.85
CA THR A 131 16.53 19.63 -13.43
C THR A 131 17.58 18.66 -12.90
N ASP A 132 18.12 18.91 -11.72
CA ASP A 132 18.96 17.92 -11.05
C ASP A 132 18.07 16.79 -10.53
N GLN A 133 18.21 15.63 -11.14
CA GLN A 133 17.49 14.39 -10.76
C GLN A 133 18.34 13.49 -9.86
N THR A 134 19.54 13.92 -9.50
CA THR A 134 20.42 13.15 -8.63
C THR A 134 19.83 13.00 -7.25
N ARG A 135 19.55 11.75 -6.84
CA ARG A 135 18.91 11.45 -5.53
C ARG A 135 17.65 12.27 -5.27
N PHE A 136 16.81 12.41 -6.29
CA PHE A 136 15.65 13.30 -6.27
C PHE A 136 14.69 13.01 -5.11
N PHE A 137 14.57 11.74 -4.71
CA PHE A 137 13.71 11.30 -3.60
C PHE A 137 14.44 11.29 -2.24
N GLY A 138 15.65 11.84 -2.18
CA GLY A 138 16.43 11.90 -0.94
C GLY A 138 16.63 10.52 -0.30
N PRO A 139 16.41 10.39 1.02
CA PRO A 139 16.57 9.12 1.73
C PRO A 139 15.43 8.11 1.45
N ALA A 140 14.35 8.53 0.80
CA ALA A 140 13.20 7.67 0.54
C ALA A 140 13.44 6.63 -0.57
N ALA A 141 14.49 6.78 -1.39
CA ALA A 141 14.84 5.81 -2.40
C ALA A 141 16.35 5.60 -2.50
N THR A 142 16.78 4.35 -2.68
CA THR A 142 18.15 4.05 -3.10
C THR A 142 18.38 4.62 -4.50
N PHE A 143 19.53 5.26 -4.72
CA PHE A 143 19.85 5.90 -5.99
C PHE A 143 20.86 5.08 -6.79
N VAL A 144 20.54 4.81 -8.05
CA VAL A 144 21.46 4.23 -9.05
C VAL A 144 21.37 5.07 -10.33
N GLU A 145 22.50 5.36 -10.93
CA GLU A 145 22.58 6.13 -12.18
C GLU A 145 23.18 5.29 -13.31
N LEU A 146 22.60 5.45 -14.49
CA LEU A 146 23.08 4.96 -15.77
C LEU A 146 23.08 6.12 -16.77
N THR A 147 24.07 6.17 -17.65
CA THR A 147 24.05 7.15 -18.73
C THR A 147 24.62 6.56 -20.02
N SER A 148 24.06 7.00 -21.14
CA SER A 148 24.52 6.61 -22.47
C SER A 148 25.92 7.12 -22.81
N ASP A 149 26.40 8.15 -22.09
CA ASP A 149 27.68 8.83 -22.36
C ASP A 149 28.89 8.13 -21.71
N GLU A 150 28.65 7.19 -20.80
CA GLU A 150 29.69 6.50 -20.04
C GLU A 150 30.00 5.09 -20.56
N GLY A 151 31.13 4.56 -20.10
CA GLY A 151 31.46 3.12 -20.22
C GLY A 151 32.30 2.72 -21.42
N GLY A 152 32.94 3.65 -22.10
CA GLY A 152 33.83 3.36 -23.23
C GLY A 152 33.12 2.76 -24.46
N PRO A 153 33.80 2.03 -25.35
CA PRO A 153 33.17 1.49 -26.55
C PRO A 153 32.23 0.30 -26.28
N ARG A 154 32.45 -0.47 -25.23
CA ARG A 154 31.65 -1.67 -24.85
C ARG A 154 31.00 -1.50 -23.48
N PRO A 155 29.93 -0.70 -23.35
CA PRO A 155 29.38 -0.32 -22.07
C PRO A 155 28.35 -1.31 -21.47
N CYS A 156 27.85 -2.30 -22.26
CA CYS A 156 26.70 -3.11 -21.89
C CYS A 156 26.91 -3.90 -20.59
N ALA A 157 28.10 -4.44 -20.35
CA ALA A 157 28.38 -5.16 -19.10
C ALA A 157 28.23 -4.27 -17.86
N GLY A 158 28.70 -3.03 -17.92
CA GLY A 158 28.57 -2.05 -16.85
C GLY A 158 27.11 -1.63 -16.62
N TRP A 159 26.36 -1.41 -17.70
CA TRP A 159 24.94 -1.08 -17.63
C TRP A 159 24.13 -2.22 -17.02
N ARG A 160 24.33 -3.47 -17.46
CA ARG A 160 23.68 -4.67 -16.91
C ARG A 160 23.97 -4.83 -15.42
N SER A 161 25.24 -4.71 -15.02
CA SER A 161 25.64 -4.83 -13.62
C SER A 161 24.94 -3.78 -12.73
N ARG A 162 24.84 -2.52 -13.19
CA ARG A 162 24.16 -1.47 -12.43
C ARG A 162 22.65 -1.66 -12.41
N ALA A 163 22.02 -2.11 -13.51
CA ALA A 163 20.60 -2.50 -13.53
C ALA A 163 20.31 -3.63 -12.53
N CYS A 164 21.13 -4.68 -12.48
CA CYS A 164 21.00 -5.74 -11.47
C CYS A 164 21.12 -5.23 -10.04
N ARG A 165 22.01 -4.25 -9.76
CA ARG A 165 22.12 -3.63 -8.43
C ARG A 165 20.88 -2.84 -8.07
N ALA A 166 20.29 -2.11 -9.02
CA ALA A 166 19.03 -1.41 -8.80
C ALA A 166 17.89 -2.37 -8.49
N LEU A 167 17.80 -3.48 -9.23
CA LEU A 167 16.79 -4.53 -9.04
C LEU A 167 16.94 -5.25 -7.70
N ASP A 168 18.18 -5.59 -7.30
CA ASP A 168 18.44 -6.16 -5.97
C ASP A 168 18.02 -5.20 -4.86
N ALA A 169 18.38 -3.93 -4.96
CA ALA A 169 17.94 -2.92 -3.99
C ALA A 169 16.41 -2.75 -3.99
N ALA A 170 15.75 -2.78 -5.17
CA ALA A 170 14.30 -2.65 -5.30
C ALA A 170 13.53 -3.82 -4.66
N SER A 171 14.16 -4.98 -4.49
CA SER A 171 13.57 -6.11 -3.75
C SER A 171 13.35 -5.82 -2.26
N ARG A 172 13.97 -4.75 -1.73
CA ARG A 172 13.92 -4.35 -0.30
C ARG A 172 13.25 -3.00 -0.05
N GLY A 173 12.87 -2.27 -1.08
CA GLY A 173 12.22 -0.96 -0.98
C GLY A 173 12.42 -0.12 -2.24
N PRO A 174 11.95 1.13 -2.29
CA PRO A 174 11.97 1.93 -3.51
C PRO A 174 13.40 2.30 -3.94
N VAL A 175 13.61 2.28 -5.25
CA VAL A 175 14.87 2.64 -5.91
C VAL A 175 14.60 3.63 -7.02
N GLN A 176 15.40 4.68 -7.10
CA GLN A 176 15.49 5.55 -8.26
C GLN A 176 16.61 5.05 -9.18
N LEU A 177 16.25 4.58 -10.37
CA LEU A 177 17.18 4.31 -11.47
C LEU A 177 17.13 5.48 -12.44
N ASN A 178 18.07 6.40 -12.32
CA ASN A 178 18.17 7.58 -13.19
C ASN A 178 18.93 7.22 -14.47
N VAL A 179 18.30 7.44 -15.65
CA VAL A 179 18.83 7.00 -16.94
C VAL A 179 19.06 8.21 -17.83
N GLY A 180 20.32 8.65 -17.92
CA GLY A 180 20.77 9.74 -18.80
C GLY A 180 20.82 9.29 -20.26
N LEU A 181 19.99 9.90 -21.11
CA LEU A 181 19.81 9.55 -22.51
C LEU A 181 20.15 10.73 -23.42
N ALA A 182 21.19 10.59 -24.24
CA ALA A 182 21.57 11.54 -25.29
C ALA A 182 20.80 11.29 -26.59
N ASP A 183 20.65 12.32 -27.41
CA ASP A 183 20.08 12.18 -28.75
C ASP A 183 20.99 11.31 -29.65
N PRO A 184 20.43 10.54 -30.58
CA PRO A 184 19.02 10.40 -30.91
C PRO A 184 18.25 9.49 -29.93
N LEU A 185 16.95 9.82 -29.71
CA LEU A 185 16.08 9.09 -28.80
C LEU A 185 15.16 8.09 -29.51
N VAL A 186 15.13 8.12 -30.82
CA VAL A 186 14.27 7.27 -31.66
C VAL A 186 15.12 6.51 -32.64
N GLY A 187 14.83 5.21 -32.79
CA GLY A 187 15.52 4.30 -33.71
C GLY A 187 15.28 2.86 -33.29
N ALA A 188 15.50 1.94 -34.19
CA ALA A 188 15.46 0.52 -33.89
C ALA A 188 16.83 0.05 -33.42
N VAL A 189 16.86 -0.94 -32.52
CA VAL A 189 18.07 -1.72 -32.23
C VAL A 189 18.37 -2.53 -33.49
N PRO A 190 19.54 -2.35 -34.14
CA PRO A 190 19.86 -3.12 -35.34
C PRO A 190 20.09 -4.58 -34.97
N ALA A 191 19.66 -5.48 -35.87
CA ALA A 191 19.88 -6.91 -35.69
C ALA A 191 21.39 -7.28 -35.72
N GLU A 192 22.19 -6.49 -36.39
CA GLU A 192 23.65 -6.65 -36.52
C GLU A 192 24.37 -5.30 -36.28
N GLY A 193 25.65 -5.34 -35.98
CA GLY A 193 26.50 -4.13 -35.87
C GLY A 193 26.71 -3.61 -34.44
N ILE A 194 26.24 -4.30 -33.41
CA ILE A 194 26.63 -4.04 -32.02
C ILE A 194 27.73 -5.01 -31.62
N ASP A 195 28.97 -4.53 -31.63
CA ASP A 195 30.12 -5.32 -31.22
C ASP A 195 30.42 -5.15 -29.72
N ASP A 196 29.45 -5.53 -28.90
CA ASP A 196 29.59 -5.66 -27.45
C ASP A 196 29.04 -7.03 -27.02
N PRO A 197 29.90 -7.98 -26.62
CA PRO A 197 29.47 -9.34 -26.26
C PRO A 197 28.45 -9.39 -25.12
N ALA A 198 28.42 -8.36 -24.26
CA ALA A 198 27.48 -8.26 -23.17
C ALA A 198 26.08 -7.78 -23.61
N PHE A 199 25.92 -7.34 -24.86
CA PHE A 199 24.63 -6.90 -25.37
C PHE A 199 23.59 -8.03 -25.37
N ALA A 200 23.95 -9.24 -25.74
CA ALA A 200 23.04 -10.40 -25.76
C ALA A 200 22.61 -10.88 -24.35
N GLY A 201 23.29 -10.44 -23.31
CA GLY A 201 23.03 -10.92 -21.94
C GLY A 201 23.58 -12.31 -21.66
N ARG A 202 23.17 -12.90 -20.52
CA ARG A 202 23.55 -14.27 -20.14
C ARG A 202 22.68 -15.29 -20.87
N PRO A 203 23.22 -16.48 -21.18
CA PRO A 203 22.43 -17.58 -21.74
C PRO A 203 21.27 -18.00 -20.82
N GLY A 204 20.19 -18.50 -21.42
CA GLY A 204 19.02 -19.03 -20.69
C GLY A 204 18.26 -17.96 -19.89
N ASP A 205 18.23 -16.72 -20.39
CA ASP A 205 17.55 -15.58 -19.75
C ASP A 205 17.97 -15.33 -18.29
N ALA A 206 19.15 -15.80 -17.90
CA ALA A 206 19.67 -15.51 -16.57
C ALA A 206 20.02 -14.00 -16.45
N PRO A 207 19.77 -13.37 -15.29
CA PRO A 207 20.20 -12.01 -15.04
C PRO A 207 21.74 -11.91 -15.13
N TRP A 208 22.23 -10.73 -15.51
CA TRP A 208 23.69 -10.50 -15.65
C TRP A 208 24.45 -10.81 -14.37
N THR A 209 23.90 -10.38 -13.24
CA THR A 209 24.41 -10.69 -11.91
C THR A 209 23.30 -11.36 -11.10
N ARG A 210 23.50 -12.62 -10.71
CA ARG A 210 22.60 -13.33 -9.82
C ARG A 210 22.98 -13.04 -8.37
N VAL A 211 22.07 -12.40 -7.64
CA VAL A 211 22.22 -12.24 -6.19
C VAL A 211 21.67 -13.49 -5.51
N GLN A 212 22.49 -14.12 -4.67
CA GLN A 212 22.04 -15.24 -3.85
C GLN A 212 21.35 -14.68 -2.61
N VAL A 213 20.06 -14.95 -2.50
CA VAL A 213 19.31 -14.65 -1.29
C VAL A 213 19.73 -15.66 -0.21
N PRO A 214 20.12 -15.21 1.00
CA PRO A 214 20.37 -16.13 2.11
C PRO A 214 19.17 -17.05 2.34
N ALA A 215 19.41 -18.27 2.78
CA ALA A 215 18.34 -19.17 3.16
C ALA A 215 17.42 -18.50 4.20
N PRO A 216 16.09 -18.72 4.14
CA PRO A 216 15.18 -18.18 5.13
C PRO A 216 15.68 -18.53 6.53
N VAL A 217 15.78 -17.51 7.38
CA VAL A 217 16.10 -17.74 8.80
C VAL A 217 14.93 -18.53 9.40
N PRO A 218 15.18 -19.66 10.10
CA PRO A 218 14.10 -20.37 10.77
C PRO A 218 13.33 -19.41 11.67
N PRO A 219 12.00 -19.56 11.78
CA PRO A 219 11.21 -18.74 12.69
C PRO A 219 11.81 -18.81 14.10
N MET A 220 12.05 -17.64 14.69
CA MET A 220 12.48 -17.59 16.09
C MET A 220 11.35 -18.10 16.98
N GLU A 221 11.73 -18.80 18.05
CA GLU A 221 10.80 -19.26 19.07
C GLU A 221 10.61 -18.16 20.12
N LEU A 222 9.37 -17.90 20.47
CA LEU A 222 9.00 -17.03 21.58
C LEU A 222 8.42 -17.88 22.71
N ASP A 223 8.82 -17.60 23.95
CA ASP A 223 8.22 -18.23 25.12
C ASP A 223 6.75 -17.76 25.27
N ALA A 224 5.85 -18.69 25.54
CA ALA A 224 4.45 -18.40 25.83
C ALA A 224 4.25 -17.64 27.15
N SER A 225 5.26 -17.51 28.00
CA SER A 225 5.27 -16.68 29.21
C SER A 225 5.82 -15.27 28.90
N PRO A 226 5.26 -14.17 29.44
CA PRO A 226 4.14 -14.12 30.38
C PRO A 226 2.79 -14.40 29.71
N GLU A 227 1.84 -14.90 30.53
CA GLU A 227 0.49 -15.22 30.05
C GLU A 227 -0.28 -13.99 29.54
N ARG A 228 -0.12 -12.85 30.23
CA ARG A 228 -0.82 -11.59 29.93
C ARG A 228 -0.18 -10.86 28.74
N THR A 229 -0.05 -11.60 27.66
CA THR A 229 0.45 -11.12 26.37
C THR A 229 -0.73 -10.85 25.42
N VAL A 230 -0.61 -9.83 24.58
CA VAL A 230 -1.49 -9.54 23.46
C VAL A 230 -0.70 -9.43 22.17
N VAL A 231 -1.32 -9.78 21.04
CA VAL A 231 -0.74 -9.58 19.70
C VAL A 231 -1.40 -8.38 19.04
N VAL A 232 -0.61 -7.41 18.62
CA VAL A 232 -1.08 -6.23 17.87
C VAL A 232 -0.60 -6.33 16.43
N VAL A 233 -1.54 -6.22 15.48
CA VAL A 233 -1.21 -6.28 14.06
C VAL A 233 -1.66 -4.98 13.37
N GLY A 234 -0.67 -4.21 12.89
CA GLY A 234 -0.90 -3.05 12.04
C GLY A 234 -0.90 -3.41 10.55
N ASP A 235 -0.78 -2.42 9.66
CA ASP A 235 -0.69 -2.65 8.21
C ASP A 235 0.39 -3.69 7.89
N ALA A 236 0.01 -4.76 7.20
CA ALA A 236 0.89 -5.91 6.95
C ALA A 236 0.48 -6.68 5.69
N GLU A 237 1.45 -7.34 5.08
CA GLU A 237 1.18 -8.31 4.01
C GLU A 237 0.30 -9.47 4.52
N PRO A 238 -0.52 -10.10 3.67
CA PRO A 238 -1.40 -11.21 4.08
C PRO A 238 -0.66 -12.36 4.77
N VAL A 239 0.57 -12.67 4.36
CA VAL A 239 1.39 -13.73 4.96
C VAL A 239 1.80 -13.41 6.41
N VAL A 240 2.07 -12.14 6.69
CA VAL A 240 2.43 -11.66 8.05
C VAL A 240 1.19 -11.70 8.94
N GLY A 241 0.03 -11.24 8.43
CA GLY A 241 -1.23 -11.31 9.14
C GLY A 241 -1.61 -12.74 9.51
N ALA A 242 -1.53 -13.68 8.56
CA ALA A 242 -1.80 -15.10 8.80
C ALA A 242 -0.85 -15.71 9.85
N ALA A 243 0.43 -15.35 9.82
CA ALA A 243 1.40 -15.81 10.81
C ALA A 243 1.08 -15.27 12.22
N ALA A 244 0.61 -14.02 12.32
CA ALA A 244 0.20 -13.41 13.60
C ALA A 244 -1.07 -14.06 14.17
N VAL A 245 -2.05 -14.41 13.32
CA VAL A 245 -3.22 -15.20 13.73
C VAL A 245 -2.79 -16.54 14.30
N ALA A 246 -1.95 -17.28 13.58
CA ALA A 246 -1.45 -18.58 14.02
C ALA A 246 -0.66 -18.49 15.35
N LEU A 247 0.15 -17.44 15.52
CA LEU A 247 0.85 -17.15 16.78
C LEU A 247 -0.15 -16.96 17.93
N ALA A 248 -1.13 -16.09 17.75
CA ALA A 248 -2.13 -15.77 18.77
C ALA A 248 -2.92 -17.02 19.18
N GLU A 249 -3.38 -17.83 18.21
CA GLU A 249 -4.14 -19.06 18.49
C GLU A 249 -3.31 -20.11 19.21
N ARG A 250 -2.06 -20.34 18.79
CA ARG A 250 -1.17 -21.32 19.45
C ARG A 250 -0.79 -20.93 20.87
N ALA A 251 -0.70 -19.63 21.15
CA ALA A 251 -0.35 -19.11 22.46
C ALA A 251 -1.57 -18.88 23.38
N GLY A 252 -2.79 -18.83 22.81
CA GLY A 252 -4.00 -18.44 23.53
C GLY A 252 -4.05 -16.95 23.87
N TRP A 253 -3.42 -16.10 23.06
CA TRP A 253 -3.36 -14.65 23.29
C TRP A 253 -4.44 -13.90 22.52
N PRO A 254 -5.02 -12.81 23.08
CA PRO A 254 -5.91 -11.91 22.36
C PRO A 254 -5.18 -11.27 21.19
N LEU A 255 -5.89 -11.12 20.06
CA LEU A 255 -5.38 -10.54 18.82
C LEU A 255 -6.12 -9.22 18.52
N PHE A 256 -5.37 -8.13 18.45
CA PHE A 256 -5.82 -6.78 18.16
C PHE A 256 -5.31 -6.39 16.76
N ALA A 257 -6.17 -6.48 15.75
CA ALA A 257 -5.75 -6.29 14.37
C ALA A 257 -6.43 -5.08 13.71
N GLU A 258 -5.62 -4.17 13.17
CA GLU A 258 -6.08 -3.09 12.29
C GLU A 258 -6.63 -3.68 10.97
N PRO A 259 -7.54 -2.99 10.26
CA PRO A 259 -8.18 -3.52 9.05
C PRO A 259 -7.22 -4.02 7.98
N SER A 260 -6.15 -3.26 7.69
CA SER A 260 -5.13 -3.65 6.70
C SER A 260 -4.02 -4.54 7.25
N GLY A 261 -4.16 -5.02 8.49
CA GLY A 261 -3.23 -5.99 9.10
C GLY A 261 -3.42 -7.42 8.59
N ASN A 262 -4.47 -7.68 7.81
CA ASN A 262 -4.78 -9.01 7.28
C ASN A 262 -4.88 -10.11 8.37
N ALA A 263 -5.27 -9.72 9.59
CA ALA A 263 -5.35 -10.58 10.76
C ALA A 263 -6.71 -10.47 11.49
N ARG A 264 -7.72 -9.81 10.90
CA ARG A 264 -9.07 -9.71 11.48
C ARG A 264 -9.87 -10.98 11.24
N THR A 265 -9.37 -12.10 11.75
CA THR A 265 -9.98 -13.43 11.62
C THR A 265 -9.52 -14.34 12.75
N GLY A 266 -10.15 -15.49 12.88
CA GLY A 266 -9.83 -16.49 13.89
C GLY A 266 -10.48 -16.21 15.26
N VAL A 267 -10.39 -17.21 16.13
CA VAL A 267 -11.11 -17.21 17.41
C VAL A 267 -10.50 -16.28 18.46
N ASN A 268 -9.26 -15.84 18.26
CA ASN A 268 -8.56 -14.97 19.20
C ASN A 268 -8.69 -13.48 18.87
N ALA A 269 -9.28 -13.15 17.71
CA ALA A 269 -9.43 -11.77 17.28
C ALA A 269 -10.51 -11.05 18.10
N ILE A 270 -10.16 -9.89 18.63
CA ILE A 270 -11.03 -9.02 19.41
C ILE A 270 -11.49 -7.87 18.52
N ARG A 271 -12.80 -7.80 18.24
CA ARG A 271 -13.38 -6.84 17.30
C ARG A 271 -13.19 -5.39 17.74
N LEU A 272 -13.57 -5.10 18.97
CA LEU A 272 -13.65 -3.74 19.51
C LEU A 272 -12.42 -3.38 20.35
N TYR A 273 -11.29 -4.07 20.09
CA TYR A 273 -10.06 -3.94 20.88
C TYR A 273 -9.66 -2.48 21.15
N ARG A 274 -9.77 -1.59 20.13
CA ARG A 274 -9.35 -0.20 20.29
C ARG A 274 -10.21 0.60 21.25
N LEU A 275 -11.49 0.24 21.39
CA LEU A 275 -12.40 0.83 22.38
C LEU A 275 -12.05 0.30 23.77
N LEU A 276 -11.89 -1.02 23.90
CA LEU A 276 -11.54 -1.67 25.17
C LEU A 276 -10.21 -1.15 25.75
N ILE A 277 -9.13 -1.11 24.95
CA ILE A 277 -7.84 -0.56 25.40
C ILE A 277 -7.84 0.97 25.53
N GLY A 278 -8.87 1.64 25.01
CA GLY A 278 -9.09 3.09 25.13
C GLY A 278 -9.86 3.50 26.36
N ALA A 279 -10.47 2.54 27.07
CA ALA A 279 -11.28 2.79 28.27
C ALA A 279 -10.47 3.48 29.37
N GLY A 280 -11.07 4.50 30.00
CA GLY A 280 -10.43 5.25 31.08
C GLY A 280 -10.64 4.63 32.46
N HIS A 281 -11.68 3.83 32.63
CA HIS A 281 -12.04 3.14 33.89
C HIS A 281 -12.85 1.86 33.60
N GLY A 282 -13.14 1.11 34.68
CA GLY A 282 -13.93 -0.12 34.62
C GLY A 282 -13.14 -1.36 34.17
N PRO A 283 -13.83 -2.50 33.96
CA PRO A 283 -13.18 -3.80 33.71
C PRO A 283 -12.26 -3.83 32.51
N ALA A 284 -12.54 -3.05 31.46
CA ALA A 284 -11.69 -2.96 30.25
C ALA A 284 -10.38 -2.23 30.54
N ALA A 285 -10.42 -1.14 31.34
CA ALA A 285 -9.23 -0.42 31.78
C ALA A 285 -8.34 -1.29 32.70
N ASP A 286 -8.95 -2.02 33.65
CA ASP A 286 -8.25 -2.93 34.54
C ASP A 286 -7.57 -4.07 33.77
N LEU A 287 -8.28 -4.62 32.77
CA LEU A 287 -7.73 -5.67 31.92
C LEU A 287 -6.57 -5.14 31.04
N THR A 288 -6.71 -3.92 30.52
CA THR A 288 -5.63 -3.24 29.76
C THR A 288 -4.43 -2.95 30.64
N ALA A 289 -4.63 -2.49 31.88
CA ALA A 289 -3.55 -2.24 32.83
C ALA A 289 -2.76 -3.51 33.17
N SER A 290 -3.42 -4.66 33.14
CA SER A 290 -2.77 -5.95 33.46
C SER A 290 -1.99 -6.58 32.30
N ILE A 291 -1.90 -5.98 31.12
CA ILE A 291 -1.04 -6.43 30.02
C ILE A 291 0.42 -6.35 30.43
N GLU A 292 1.19 -7.43 30.22
CA GLU A 292 2.61 -7.54 30.57
C GLU A 292 3.51 -7.53 29.31
N ARG A 293 3.00 -8.04 28.19
CA ARG A 293 3.73 -8.07 26.90
C ARG A 293 2.83 -7.73 25.72
N VAL A 294 3.38 -7.04 24.75
CA VAL A 294 2.78 -6.83 23.44
C VAL A 294 3.71 -7.34 22.35
N VAL A 295 3.22 -8.25 21.51
CA VAL A 295 3.91 -8.69 20.29
C VAL A 295 3.31 -7.90 19.12
N VAL A 296 4.14 -7.12 18.43
CA VAL A 296 3.72 -6.22 17.35
C VAL A 296 4.15 -6.79 16.01
N ALA A 297 3.21 -7.00 15.09
CA ALA A 297 3.48 -7.35 13.70
C ALA A 297 2.94 -6.26 12.76
N GLY A 298 3.66 -6.00 11.66
CA GLY A 298 3.30 -4.94 10.75
C GLY A 298 3.43 -3.54 11.35
N ARG A 299 2.64 -2.58 10.84
CA ARG A 299 2.75 -1.14 11.14
C ARG A 299 1.46 -0.61 11.79
N PRO A 300 1.33 -0.61 13.12
CA PRO A 300 0.16 -0.07 13.81
C PRO A 300 0.17 1.46 13.80
N THR A 301 -0.74 2.07 13.04
CA THR A 301 -0.78 3.53 12.85
C THR A 301 -2.19 4.12 12.96
N LEU A 302 -3.22 3.30 13.22
CA LEU A 302 -4.60 3.73 13.12
C LEU A 302 -5.13 4.36 14.42
N SER A 303 -4.77 3.82 15.57
CA SER A 303 -5.43 4.12 16.85
C SER A 303 -4.49 4.75 17.88
N ARG A 304 -4.90 5.90 18.45
CA ARG A 304 -4.21 6.52 19.59
C ARG A 304 -4.18 5.61 20.82
N ALA A 305 -5.19 4.75 21.00
CA ALA A 305 -5.23 3.80 22.10
C ALA A 305 -4.12 2.75 21.98
N VAL A 306 -3.88 2.24 20.76
CA VAL A 306 -2.74 1.35 20.47
C VAL A 306 -1.42 2.07 20.74
N SER A 307 -1.26 3.32 20.25
CA SER A 307 -0.03 4.07 20.47
C SER A 307 0.25 4.31 21.95
N ARG A 308 -0.80 4.60 22.76
CA ARG A 308 -0.66 4.72 24.23
C ARG A 308 -0.28 3.39 24.88
N LEU A 309 -0.88 2.27 24.44
CA LEU A 309 -0.51 0.95 24.94
C LEU A 309 0.96 0.65 24.67
N LEU A 310 1.40 0.86 23.44
CA LEU A 310 2.80 0.64 23.05
C LEU A 310 3.77 1.61 23.75
N GLY A 311 3.33 2.80 24.14
CA GLY A 311 4.13 3.79 24.89
C GLY A 311 4.31 3.48 26.39
N ARG A 312 3.72 2.41 26.91
CA ARG A 312 3.87 2.03 28.32
C ARG A 312 5.28 1.46 28.58
N HIS A 313 5.95 1.96 29.60
CA HIS A 313 7.30 1.53 29.97
C HIS A 313 7.33 0.28 30.88
N ASP A 314 6.19 -0.09 31.44
CA ASP A 314 6.02 -1.24 32.34
C ASP A 314 5.69 -2.56 31.61
N ILE A 315 5.53 -2.51 30.28
CA ILE A 315 5.28 -3.68 29.44
C ILE A 315 6.51 -4.04 28.59
N GLU A 316 6.60 -5.30 28.22
CA GLU A 316 7.55 -5.76 27.23
C GLU A 316 6.97 -5.61 25.83
N VAL A 317 7.61 -4.81 24.97
CA VAL A 317 7.23 -4.66 23.56
C VAL A 317 8.21 -5.45 22.68
N VAL A 318 7.70 -6.43 21.96
CA VAL A 318 8.43 -7.26 20.99
C VAL A 318 7.95 -6.93 19.60
N VAL A 319 8.84 -6.40 18.75
CA VAL A 319 8.50 -6.01 17.36
C VAL A 319 8.91 -7.11 16.40
N CYS A 320 8.03 -7.51 15.50
CA CYS A 320 8.26 -8.51 14.47
C CYS A 320 8.45 -7.84 13.11
N GLY A 321 9.65 -7.99 12.53
CA GLY A 321 10.02 -7.45 11.22
C GLY A 321 11.51 -7.06 11.22
N GLY A 322 12.23 -7.36 10.12
CA GLY A 322 13.63 -6.99 9.95
C GLY A 322 13.83 -5.48 9.76
N PRO A 323 15.10 -5.03 9.66
CA PRO A 323 15.42 -3.62 9.38
C PRO A 323 14.86 -3.15 8.03
N PRO A 324 14.30 -1.92 7.98
CA PRO A 324 14.01 -1.05 9.11
C PRO A 324 12.77 -1.54 9.88
N TRP A 325 12.89 -1.71 11.19
CA TRP A 325 11.75 -2.07 12.04
C TRP A 325 10.88 -0.87 12.38
N VAL A 326 9.61 -1.16 12.69
CA VAL A 326 8.64 -0.14 13.07
C VAL A 326 8.44 -0.14 14.58
N ASP A 327 8.90 0.91 15.24
CA ASP A 327 8.69 1.14 16.68
C ASP A 327 8.05 2.51 16.90
N VAL A 328 6.73 2.55 16.84
CA VAL A 328 5.96 3.80 16.84
C VAL A 328 6.05 4.59 18.16
N ALA A 329 6.48 3.94 19.23
CA ALA A 329 6.55 4.54 20.56
C ALA A 329 7.99 4.64 21.11
N GLY A 330 8.97 4.03 20.42
CA GLY A 330 10.37 3.99 20.89
C GLY A 330 10.57 3.12 22.14
N THR A 331 9.75 2.08 22.32
CA THR A 331 9.71 1.25 23.53
C THR A 331 10.07 -0.21 23.27
N ALA A 332 10.36 -0.58 22.02
CA ALA A 332 10.69 -1.96 21.68
C ALA A 332 11.88 -2.48 22.50
N ARG A 333 11.66 -3.55 23.27
CA ARG A 333 12.71 -4.24 24.02
C ARG A 333 13.49 -5.21 23.14
N SER A 334 12.82 -5.81 22.16
CA SER A 334 13.45 -6.70 21.19
C SER A 334 12.80 -6.61 19.82
N VAL A 335 13.60 -6.87 18.78
CA VAL A 335 13.17 -6.91 17.38
C VAL A 335 13.49 -8.30 16.84
N LEU A 336 12.47 -9.01 16.36
CA LEU A 336 12.59 -10.31 15.74
C LEU A 336 12.58 -10.18 14.22
N PRO A 337 13.26 -11.03 13.47
CA PRO A 337 13.31 -10.92 11.99
C PRO A 337 11.96 -11.18 11.30
N GLY A 338 10.98 -11.73 12.00
CA GLY A 338 9.62 -12.00 11.53
C GLY A 338 8.72 -12.40 12.68
N VAL A 339 7.49 -12.79 12.38
CA VAL A 339 6.54 -13.27 13.37
C VAL A 339 7.08 -14.59 13.95
N PRO A 340 7.28 -14.70 15.28
CA PRO A 340 7.85 -15.89 15.89
C PRO A 340 6.85 -17.05 15.92
N MET A 341 7.37 -18.24 16.12
CA MET A 341 6.56 -19.42 16.47
C MET A 341 6.60 -19.63 17.98
N ILE A 342 5.57 -20.24 18.53
CA ILE A 342 5.61 -20.76 19.91
C ILE A 342 6.25 -22.14 19.87
N ALA A 343 7.37 -22.31 20.60
CA ALA A 343 8.17 -23.52 20.65
C ALA A 343 7.37 -24.77 21.07
N ARG A 344 6.45 -24.59 22.02
CA ARG A 344 5.49 -25.61 22.45
C ARG A 344 4.12 -24.96 22.51
N ALA A 345 3.15 -25.55 21.76
CA ALA A 345 1.76 -25.19 22.00
C ALA A 345 1.50 -25.33 23.50
N ARG A 346 0.93 -24.29 24.09
CA ARG A 346 0.63 -24.31 25.55
C ARG A 346 -0.31 -25.47 25.82
N ALA A 347 0.20 -26.52 26.47
CA ALA A 347 -0.66 -27.64 26.88
C ALA A 347 -1.68 -27.10 27.89
N GLY A 348 -2.99 -27.29 27.58
CA GLY A 348 -4.05 -26.84 28.45
C GLY A 348 -4.22 -25.33 28.49
N ILE A 349 -4.32 -24.66 27.29
CA ILE A 349 -4.80 -23.26 27.26
C ILE A 349 -6.12 -23.21 28.03
N PRO A 350 -6.21 -22.47 29.15
CA PRO A 350 -7.46 -22.40 29.91
C PRO A 350 -8.56 -21.89 29.00
N ALA A 351 -9.59 -22.68 28.81
CA ALA A 351 -10.78 -22.27 28.09
C ALA A 351 -11.81 -21.71 29.09
N GLY A 352 -12.64 -20.78 28.62
CA GLY A 352 -13.73 -20.21 29.42
C GLY A 352 -13.55 -18.74 29.76
N ALA A 353 -14.62 -18.14 30.27
CA ALA A 353 -14.72 -16.70 30.51
C ALA A 353 -13.71 -16.13 31.53
N THR A 354 -13.13 -16.97 32.38
CA THR A 354 -12.16 -16.57 33.42
C THR A 354 -10.70 -16.60 32.91
N SER A 355 -10.42 -17.22 31.75
CA SER A 355 -9.08 -17.22 31.14
C SER A 355 -8.69 -15.83 30.64
N TRP A 356 -7.38 -15.60 30.40
CA TRP A 356 -6.92 -14.32 29.86
C TRP A 356 -7.66 -13.91 28.57
N LEU A 357 -7.67 -14.78 27.58
CA LEU A 357 -8.40 -14.58 26.33
C LEU A 357 -9.92 -14.46 26.55
N GLY A 358 -10.48 -15.34 27.39
CA GLY A 358 -11.94 -15.35 27.64
C GLY A 358 -12.48 -14.06 28.24
N ARG A 359 -11.71 -13.36 29.07
CA ARG A 359 -12.08 -12.05 29.62
C ARG A 359 -12.15 -10.97 28.53
N TRP A 360 -11.19 -10.92 27.62
CA TRP A 360 -11.22 -10.02 26.46
C TRP A 360 -12.41 -10.30 25.56
N GLN A 361 -12.66 -11.57 25.26
CA GLN A 361 -13.79 -11.99 24.43
C GLN A 361 -15.13 -11.68 25.09
N GLN A 362 -15.23 -11.79 26.43
CA GLN A 362 -16.46 -11.44 27.13
C GLN A 362 -16.73 -9.93 27.03
N LEU A 363 -15.74 -9.08 27.33
CA LEU A 363 -15.87 -7.64 27.19
C LEU A 363 -16.17 -7.20 25.77
N ASP A 364 -15.59 -7.86 24.78
CA ASP A 364 -15.86 -7.59 23.36
C ASP A 364 -17.32 -7.88 23.00
N ARG A 365 -17.87 -9.01 23.46
CA ARG A 365 -19.29 -9.36 23.26
C ARG A 365 -20.22 -8.40 23.99
N ASP A 366 -19.91 -8.08 25.25
CA ASP A 366 -20.73 -7.18 26.06
C ASP A 366 -20.78 -5.78 25.44
N LEU A 367 -19.64 -5.26 24.99
CA LEU A 367 -19.56 -3.99 24.31
C LEU A 367 -20.27 -4.01 22.96
N ALA A 368 -20.11 -5.10 22.19
CA ALA A 368 -20.80 -5.26 20.90
C ALA A 368 -22.32 -5.28 21.03
N ALA A 369 -22.86 -5.83 22.15
CA ALA A 369 -24.28 -5.89 22.38
C ALA A 369 -24.92 -4.52 22.68
N VAL A 370 -24.13 -3.55 23.14
CA VAL A 370 -24.60 -2.20 23.46
C VAL A 370 -24.20 -1.14 22.42
N LEU A 371 -23.49 -1.55 21.35
CA LEU A 371 -23.21 -0.61 20.27
C LEU A 371 -24.51 -0.15 19.63
N PRO A 372 -24.67 1.16 19.39
CA PRO A 372 -25.87 1.66 18.74
C PRO A 372 -25.91 1.10 17.29
N VAL A 373 -27.08 0.60 16.92
CA VAL A 373 -27.42 0.30 15.55
C VAL A 373 -28.00 1.56 14.94
N ALA A 374 -27.38 2.08 13.91
CA ALA A 374 -27.92 3.25 13.22
C ALA A 374 -29.26 2.90 12.56
N GLU A 375 -30.26 3.78 12.68
CA GLU A 375 -31.53 3.65 11.97
C GLU A 375 -31.32 3.89 10.47
N ASP A 376 -30.47 4.87 10.14
CA ASP A 376 -30.05 5.20 8.77
C ASP A 376 -28.68 4.63 8.44
N LEU A 377 -28.37 4.56 7.16
CA LEU A 377 -27.08 4.11 6.67
C LEU A 377 -25.97 5.10 7.07
N ASP A 378 -25.02 4.64 7.87
CA ASP A 378 -23.86 5.40 8.33
C ASP A 378 -22.51 4.78 7.89
N GLY A 379 -21.41 5.46 8.20
CA GLY A 379 -20.07 4.99 7.82
C GLY A 379 -19.74 3.58 8.32
N PRO A 380 -19.92 3.25 9.62
CA PRO A 380 -19.71 1.91 10.15
C PRO A 380 -20.58 0.84 9.49
N ALA A 381 -21.86 1.13 9.21
CA ALA A 381 -22.79 0.20 8.54
C ALA A 381 -22.33 -0.06 7.08
N ILE A 382 -21.98 1.00 6.35
CA ILE A 382 -21.41 0.89 4.98
C ILE A 382 -20.15 0.01 5.01
N ALA A 383 -19.23 0.30 5.91
CA ALA A 383 -17.98 -0.44 6.02
C ALA A 383 -18.21 -1.94 6.35
N ALA A 384 -19.18 -2.24 7.20
CA ALA A 384 -19.56 -3.62 7.52
C ALA A 384 -20.15 -4.36 6.31
N ILE A 385 -21.02 -3.70 5.54
CA ILE A 385 -21.63 -4.26 4.33
C ILE A 385 -20.55 -4.54 3.27
N VAL A 386 -19.63 -3.56 3.06
CA VAL A 386 -18.51 -3.73 2.11
C VAL A 386 -17.57 -4.86 2.55
N ALA A 387 -17.24 -4.93 3.84
CA ALA A 387 -16.42 -6.01 4.39
C ALA A 387 -17.05 -7.39 4.19
N ALA A 388 -18.37 -7.50 4.38
CA ALA A 388 -19.11 -8.74 4.16
C ALA A 388 -19.17 -9.17 2.68
N ALA A 389 -19.10 -8.21 1.74
CA ALA A 389 -19.05 -8.46 0.31
C ALA A 389 -17.64 -8.83 -0.20
N ALA A 390 -16.60 -8.55 0.58
CA ALA A 390 -15.23 -8.95 0.28
C ALA A 390 -15.02 -10.46 0.58
N SER A 391 -14.10 -11.10 -0.14
CA SER A 391 -13.84 -12.55 -0.02
C SER A 391 -12.40 -12.86 -0.43
N PRO A 392 -11.87 -14.05 -0.18
CA PRO A 392 -10.54 -14.43 -0.67
C PRO A 392 -10.33 -14.24 -2.18
N ALA A 393 -11.42 -14.29 -2.97
CA ALA A 393 -11.42 -14.03 -4.42
C ALA A 393 -11.78 -12.58 -4.79
N ARG A 394 -11.98 -11.69 -3.80
CA ARG A 394 -12.38 -10.30 -4.01
C ARG A 394 -11.66 -9.41 -2.99
N ALA A 395 -10.49 -8.91 -3.34
CA ALA A 395 -9.67 -8.07 -2.48
C ALA A 395 -10.40 -6.77 -2.09
N LEU A 396 -10.03 -6.18 -0.95
CA LEU A 396 -10.54 -4.90 -0.49
C LEU A 396 -9.41 -3.88 -0.37
N VAL A 397 -9.56 -2.74 -1.03
CA VAL A 397 -8.70 -1.57 -0.83
C VAL A 397 -9.44 -0.57 0.04
N VAL A 398 -8.86 -0.16 1.16
CA VAL A 398 -9.51 0.79 2.07
C VAL A 398 -8.76 2.12 2.12
N GLY A 399 -9.51 3.20 1.92
CA GLY A 399 -9.01 4.57 2.01
C GLY A 399 -8.70 5.00 3.43
N SER A 400 -7.74 5.90 3.55
CA SER A 400 -7.41 6.60 4.79
C SER A 400 -8.60 7.42 5.31
N SER A 401 -8.45 8.10 6.46
CA SER A 401 -9.50 8.89 7.12
C SER A 401 -10.57 8.02 7.78
N ASN A 402 -11.87 8.30 7.55
CA ASN A 402 -12.99 7.58 8.17
C ASN A 402 -13.15 6.15 7.67
N PRO A 403 -13.04 5.83 6.35
CA PRO A 403 -13.32 4.48 5.86
C PRO A 403 -12.56 3.37 6.59
N VAL A 404 -11.24 3.54 6.81
CA VAL A 404 -10.46 2.55 7.54
C VAL A 404 -10.82 2.48 9.03
N ARG A 405 -11.28 3.59 9.63
CA ARG A 405 -11.72 3.63 11.04
C ARG A 405 -13.10 3.01 11.23
N ASP A 406 -13.98 3.18 10.26
CA ASP A 406 -15.30 2.56 10.23
C ASP A 406 -15.16 1.04 10.01
N LEU A 407 -14.27 0.63 9.10
CA LEU A 407 -13.93 -0.78 8.86
C LEU A 407 -13.34 -1.45 10.11
N ASP A 408 -12.63 -0.73 10.96
CA ASP A 408 -12.08 -1.24 12.22
C ASP A 408 -13.16 -1.62 13.26
N LEU A 409 -14.37 -1.09 13.11
CA LEU A 409 -15.53 -1.47 13.92
C LEU A 409 -16.38 -2.59 13.29
N ALA A 410 -16.12 -2.95 12.04
CA ALA A 410 -16.87 -3.98 11.34
C ALA A 410 -16.76 -5.36 12.05
N PRO A 411 -17.78 -6.21 11.96
CA PRO A 411 -17.71 -7.58 12.46
C PRO A 411 -16.51 -8.34 11.93
N ILE A 412 -15.97 -9.23 12.75
CA ILE A 412 -14.87 -10.11 12.37
C ILE A 412 -15.45 -11.38 11.77
N ALA A 413 -14.95 -11.81 10.61
CA ALA A 413 -15.35 -13.05 10.00
C ALA A 413 -14.68 -14.24 10.70
N SER A 414 -15.44 -15.35 10.83
CA SER A 414 -14.92 -16.61 11.36
C SER A 414 -14.11 -17.42 10.36
N THR A 415 -14.16 -17.06 9.08
CA THR A 415 -13.48 -17.71 7.95
C THR A 415 -12.37 -16.80 7.38
N PRO A 416 -11.44 -17.35 6.58
CA PRO A 416 -10.44 -16.53 5.91
C PRO A 416 -11.06 -15.35 5.17
N THR A 417 -10.55 -14.16 5.45
CA THR A 417 -11.05 -12.91 4.91
C THR A 417 -10.36 -12.57 3.58
N ALA A 418 -10.95 -11.62 2.86
CA ALA A 418 -10.31 -10.99 1.72
C ALA A 418 -8.94 -10.40 2.10
N PRO A 419 -7.96 -10.41 1.20
CA PRO A 419 -6.80 -9.56 1.36
C PRO A 419 -7.23 -8.08 1.43
N VAL A 420 -6.76 -7.36 2.45
CA VAL A 420 -7.05 -5.94 2.64
C VAL A 420 -5.79 -5.12 2.40
N TYR A 421 -5.86 -4.17 1.49
CA TYR A 421 -4.78 -3.26 1.14
C TYR A 421 -5.14 -1.81 1.52
N ALA A 422 -4.15 -1.05 1.96
CA ALA A 422 -4.30 0.37 2.26
C ALA A 422 -2.95 1.08 2.13
N ASN A 423 -2.96 2.38 1.86
CA ASN A 423 -1.76 3.20 1.93
C ASN A 423 -1.58 3.71 3.37
N ARG A 424 -0.87 2.93 4.19
CA ARG A 424 -0.68 3.19 5.63
C ARG A 424 0.74 3.62 5.99
N GLY A 425 1.63 3.78 5.00
CA GLY A 425 2.97 4.31 5.22
C GLY A 425 2.93 5.71 5.80
N LEU A 426 2.24 6.61 5.11
CA LEU A 426 1.99 7.99 5.54
C LEU A 426 0.49 8.30 5.71
N ALA A 427 -0.38 7.34 5.37
CA ALA A 427 -1.83 7.44 5.50
C ALA A 427 -2.44 8.65 4.77
N GLY A 428 -1.88 9.05 3.64
CA GLY A 428 -2.42 10.09 2.76
C GLY A 428 -3.75 9.68 2.13
N ILE A 429 -4.49 10.67 1.62
CA ILE A 429 -5.71 10.44 0.82
C ILE A 429 -5.40 10.40 -0.68
N ASP A 430 -4.17 10.72 -1.05
CA ASP A 430 -3.68 10.74 -2.43
C ASP A 430 -3.43 9.34 -2.98
N GLY A 431 -3.67 9.15 -4.28
CA GLY A 431 -3.32 7.93 -5.00
C GLY A 431 -4.08 6.67 -4.64
N ILE A 432 -5.16 6.73 -3.85
CA ILE A 432 -5.86 5.53 -3.38
C ILE A 432 -6.65 4.85 -4.52
N VAL A 433 -7.28 5.62 -5.41
CA VAL A 433 -7.97 5.05 -6.58
C VAL A 433 -6.96 4.35 -7.48
N SER A 434 -5.84 5.00 -7.75
CA SER A 434 -4.74 4.44 -8.57
C SER A 434 -4.15 3.19 -7.92
N THR A 435 -3.95 3.17 -6.59
CA THR A 435 -3.53 1.98 -5.85
C THR A 435 -4.55 0.85 -6.00
N ALA A 436 -5.85 1.16 -5.90
CA ALA A 436 -6.92 0.18 -6.06
C ALA A 436 -6.94 -0.42 -7.48
N VAL A 437 -6.69 0.38 -8.50
CA VAL A 437 -6.52 -0.09 -9.88
C VAL A 437 -5.35 -1.07 -9.97
N GLY A 438 -4.19 -0.71 -9.41
CA GLY A 438 -3.01 -1.58 -9.39
C GLY A 438 -3.26 -2.91 -8.65
N VAL A 439 -3.94 -2.86 -7.51
CA VAL A 439 -4.33 -4.07 -6.76
C VAL A 439 -5.28 -4.94 -7.60
N ALA A 440 -6.29 -4.36 -8.23
CA ALA A 440 -7.28 -5.09 -9.01
C ALA A 440 -6.69 -5.78 -10.26
N ILE A 441 -5.66 -5.20 -10.88
CA ILE A 441 -4.94 -5.83 -12.00
C ILE A 441 -4.30 -7.18 -11.57
N VAL A 442 -3.81 -7.25 -10.33
CA VAL A 442 -3.13 -8.47 -9.82
C VAL A 442 -4.11 -9.42 -9.12
N ALA A 443 -4.94 -8.88 -8.24
CA ALA A 443 -5.85 -9.67 -7.41
C ALA A 443 -7.13 -10.10 -8.14
N GLY A 444 -7.39 -9.55 -9.32
CA GLY A 444 -8.65 -9.73 -10.04
C GLY A 444 -9.78 -8.90 -9.43
N LYS A 445 -10.98 -9.45 -9.30
CA LYS A 445 -12.16 -8.72 -8.79
C LYS A 445 -11.88 -8.10 -7.43
N SER A 446 -12.03 -6.77 -7.35
CA SER A 446 -11.68 -6.02 -6.14
C SER A 446 -12.75 -4.99 -5.78
N LEU A 447 -12.82 -4.67 -4.51
CA LEU A 447 -13.61 -3.57 -3.94
C LEU A 447 -12.66 -2.47 -3.44
N ALA A 448 -13.06 -1.22 -3.55
CA ALA A 448 -12.41 -0.11 -2.86
C ALA A 448 -13.45 0.62 -2.00
N LEU A 449 -13.14 0.93 -0.74
CA LEU A 449 -13.97 1.73 0.16
C LEU A 449 -13.26 3.04 0.46
N LEU A 450 -13.78 4.15 -0.04
CA LEU A 450 -13.16 5.47 0.00
C LEU A 450 -14.11 6.53 0.54
N GLY A 451 -13.56 7.66 1.04
CA GLY A 451 -14.31 8.90 1.20
C GLY A 451 -14.31 9.72 -0.10
N ASP A 452 -15.24 10.67 -0.19
CA ASP A 452 -15.40 11.59 -1.30
C ASP A 452 -14.14 12.43 -1.60
N LEU A 453 -13.51 13.01 -0.59
CA LEU A 453 -12.27 13.77 -0.75
C LEU A 453 -11.13 12.89 -1.27
N THR A 454 -11.04 11.64 -0.83
CA THR A 454 -10.07 10.67 -1.33
C THR A 454 -10.32 10.36 -2.81
N PHE A 455 -11.59 10.15 -3.18
CA PHE A 455 -12.00 9.92 -4.55
C PHE A 455 -11.66 11.13 -5.45
N LEU A 456 -12.04 12.32 -5.03
CA LEU A 456 -11.79 13.56 -5.78
C LEU A 456 -10.29 13.86 -5.92
N HIS A 457 -9.51 13.57 -4.87
CA HIS A 457 -8.07 13.83 -4.87
C HIS A 457 -7.32 12.94 -5.89
N ASP A 458 -7.82 11.74 -6.16
CA ASP A 458 -7.19 10.79 -7.10
C ASP A 458 -8.15 10.32 -8.22
N ALA A 459 -9.11 11.15 -8.61
CA ALA A 459 -10.05 10.81 -9.67
C ALA A 459 -9.36 10.52 -11.03
N ASN A 460 -8.14 11.04 -11.25
CA ASN A 460 -7.32 10.71 -12.42
C ASN A 460 -6.88 9.23 -12.43
N GLY A 461 -6.92 8.51 -11.31
CA GLY A 461 -6.73 7.07 -11.27
C GLY A 461 -7.73 6.27 -12.10
N LEU A 462 -8.92 6.84 -12.38
CA LEU A 462 -9.92 6.26 -13.27
C LEU A 462 -9.65 6.53 -14.76
N LEU A 463 -8.70 7.43 -15.08
CA LEU A 463 -8.37 7.79 -16.47
C LEU A 463 -7.47 6.71 -17.08
N ILE A 464 -8.08 5.70 -17.66
CA ILE A 464 -7.44 4.58 -18.34
C ILE A 464 -7.76 4.69 -19.83
N GLY A 465 -6.71 4.72 -20.66
CA GLY A 465 -6.84 4.86 -22.11
C GLY A 465 -7.65 3.72 -22.74
N PRO A 466 -8.25 3.96 -23.93
CA PRO A 466 -9.11 2.96 -24.58
C PRO A 466 -8.34 1.71 -25.05
N GLY A 467 -7.01 1.80 -25.22
CA GLY A 467 -6.15 0.66 -25.54
C GLY A 467 -5.63 -0.12 -24.33
N GLU A 468 -5.96 0.32 -23.12
CA GLU A 468 -5.50 -0.28 -21.88
C GLU A 468 -6.58 -1.20 -21.27
N GLU A 469 -6.15 -2.27 -20.64
CA GLU A 469 -7.04 -3.15 -19.89
C GLU A 469 -7.60 -2.44 -18.65
N ARG A 470 -8.92 -2.47 -18.49
CA ARG A 470 -9.62 -2.01 -17.30
C ARG A 470 -9.83 -3.19 -16.36
N PRO A 471 -9.30 -3.15 -15.13
CA PRO A 471 -9.52 -4.24 -14.18
C PRO A 471 -10.95 -4.25 -13.63
N ASP A 472 -11.37 -5.38 -13.07
CA ASP A 472 -12.64 -5.53 -12.38
C ASP A 472 -12.58 -4.88 -10.99
N LEU A 473 -12.98 -3.62 -10.89
CA LEU A 473 -12.90 -2.82 -9.67
C LEU A 473 -14.20 -2.07 -9.39
N ARG A 474 -14.83 -2.30 -8.26
CA ARG A 474 -15.96 -1.50 -7.75
C ARG A 474 -15.49 -0.55 -6.66
N VAL A 475 -15.63 0.75 -6.92
CA VAL A 475 -15.24 1.82 -5.99
C VAL A 475 -16.47 2.30 -5.24
N VAL A 476 -16.57 1.97 -3.96
CA VAL A 476 -17.63 2.47 -3.06
C VAL A 476 -17.14 3.76 -2.41
N VAL A 477 -17.82 4.86 -2.72
CA VAL A 477 -17.50 6.19 -2.23
C VAL A 477 -18.53 6.60 -1.18
N VAL A 478 -18.08 6.73 0.07
CA VAL A 478 -18.87 7.33 1.15
C VAL A 478 -18.78 8.84 0.96
N ASN A 479 -19.88 9.45 0.51
CA ASN A 479 -19.96 10.88 0.21
C ASN A 479 -20.70 11.60 1.35
N ASP A 480 -19.96 12.30 2.20
CA ASP A 480 -20.48 13.16 3.25
C ASP A 480 -20.18 14.65 2.98
N ASP A 481 -19.84 14.99 1.73
CA ASP A 481 -19.56 16.32 1.21
C ASP A 481 -18.42 17.01 1.98
N GLY A 482 -17.31 16.26 2.24
CA GLY A 482 -16.11 16.90 2.78
C GLY A 482 -15.35 16.16 3.87
N GLY A 483 -14.65 16.93 4.70
CA GLY A 483 -13.71 16.44 5.71
C GLY A 483 -14.36 16.05 7.03
N SER A 484 -15.30 15.12 7.04
CA SER A 484 -16.06 14.73 8.25
C SER A 484 -15.19 14.15 9.39
N ILE A 485 -14.00 13.62 9.08
CA ILE A 485 -13.07 13.15 10.11
C ILE A 485 -12.70 14.26 11.11
N PHE A 486 -12.56 15.49 10.64
CA PHE A 486 -12.18 16.61 11.51
C PHE A 486 -13.22 16.94 12.57
N HIS A 487 -14.48 16.53 12.38
CA HIS A 487 -15.50 16.62 13.45
C HIS A 487 -15.14 15.78 14.68
N THR A 488 -14.45 14.66 14.50
CA THR A 488 -14.07 13.74 15.59
C THR A 488 -12.73 14.09 16.24
N LEU A 489 -12.01 15.06 15.68
CA LEU A 489 -10.73 15.55 16.18
C LEU A 489 -10.91 16.85 16.98
N GLU A 490 -9.81 17.38 17.48
CA GLU A 490 -9.77 18.61 18.27
C GLU A 490 -10.39 19.80 17.53
N GLN A 491 -10.15 19.88 16.21
CA GLN A 491 -10.65 20.97 15.33
C GLN A 491 -12.18 20.99 15.21
N GLY A 492 -12.85 19.88 15.49
CA GLY A 492 -14.33 19.82 15.54
C GLY A 492 -14.93 20.31 16.83
N ALA A 493 -14.17 20.84 17.79
CA ALA A 493 -14.68 21.38 19.03
C ALA A 493 -15.45 22.71 18.81
N PRO A 494 -16.46 23.02 19.65
CA PRO A 494 -17.32 24.19 19.44
C PRO A 494 -16.61 25.52 19.30
N GLU A 495 -15.45 25.69 19.92
CA GLU A 495 -14.62 26.91 19.84
C GLU A 495 -14.07 27.18 18.43
N TYR A 496 -14.01 26.17 17.56
CA TYR A 496 -13.54 26.30 16.17
C TYR A 496 -14.69 26.34 15.15
N ALA A 497 -15.94 26.27 15.59
CA ALA A 497 -17.13 26.12 14.72
C ALA A 497 -17.25 27.24 13.67
N ALA A 498 -16.86 28.48 13.99
CA ALA A 498 -17.00 29.64 13.11
C ALA A 498 -16.26 29.50 11.77
N HIS A 499 -15.17 28.74 11.72
CA HIS A 499 -14.33 28.57 10.54
C HIS A 499 -14.22 27.11 10.08
N PHE A 500 -14.86 26.19 10.80
CA PHE A 500 -14.72 24.77 10.61
C PHE A 500 -15.06 24.34 9.17
N GLU A 501 -16.21 24.73 8.67
CA GLU A 501 -16.67 24.31 7.34
C GLU A 501 -15.73 24.77 6.23
N ARG A 502 -15.19 26.00 6.32
CA ARG A 502 -14.29 26.53 5.30
C ARG A 502 -12.91 25.88 5.32
N ILE A 503 -12.36 25.56 6.50
CA ILE A 503 -10.96 25.17 6.67
C ILE A 503 -10.79 23.65 6.77
N PHE A 504 -11.72 22.98 7.42
CA PHE A 504 -11.64 21.54 7.74
C PHE A 504 -12.77 20.73 7.10
N GLY A 505 -14.01 21.20 7.20
CA GLY A 505 -15.18 20.59 6.57
C GLY A 505 -15.06 20.55 5.06
N THR A 506 -14.57 21.66 4.48
CA THR A 506 -14.31 21.82 3.04
C THR A 506 -15.38 21.20 2.14
N PRO A 507 -16.68 21.60 2.30
CA PRO A 507 -17.73 21.09 1.45
C PRO A 507 -17.40 21.39 -0.01
N HIS A 508 -17.50 20.39 -0.88
CA HIS A 508 -17.04 20.52 -2.27
C HIS A 508 -18.18 20.66 -3.28
N GLY A 509 -19.40 20.17 -2.95
CA GLY A 509 -20.56 20.22 -3.83
C GLY A 509 -20.32 19.58 -5.21
N ALA A 510 -19.32 18.69 -5.34
CA ALA A 510 -18.95 18.09 -6.62
C ALA A 510 -19.95 16.99 -7.03
N ASP A 511 -20.29 16.95 -8.31
CA ASP A 511 -21.06 15.88 -8.92
C ASP A 511 -20.14 14.71 -9.27
N LEU A 512 -20.15 13.64 -8.44
CA LEU A 512 -19.32 12.45 -8.65
C LEU A 512 -19.78 11.63 -9.85
N ALA A 513 -21.08 11.71 -10.23
CA ALA A 513 -21.59 11.04 -11.42
C ALA A 513 -21.04 11.70 -12.68
N ALA A 514 -21.07 13.03 -12.76
CA ALA A 514 -20.49 13.77 -13.87
C ALA A 514 -18.97 13.54 -13.96
N ARG A 515 -18.27 13.47 -12.82
CA ARG A 515 -16.83 13.19 -12.76
C ARG A 515 -16.49 11.80 -13.30
N SER A 516 -17.25 10.78 -12.94
CA SER A 516 -17.10 9.41 -13.43
C SER A 516 -17.41 9.29 -14.91
N ALA A 517 -18.52 9.92 -15.34
CA ALA A 517 -18.94 9.93 -16.74
C ALA A 517 -17.91 10.58 -17.68
N ALA A 518 -17.20 11.62 -17.21
CA ALA A 518 -16.17 12.31 -17.98
C ALA A 518 -14.99 11.38 -18.40
N VAL A 519 -14.79 10.27 -17.70
CA VAL A 519 -13.77 9.26 -18.01
C VAL A 519 -14.37 7.91 -18.43
N GLY A 520 -15.68 7.90 -18.75
CA GLY A 520 -16.38 6.70 -19.23
C GLY A 520 -16.54 5.60 -18.19
N VAL A 521 -16.62 5.96 -16.90
CA VAL A 521 -16.82 5.02 -15.79
C VAL A 521 -18.28 5.07 -15.35
N PRO A 522 -19.01 3.93 -15.33
CA PRO A 522 -20.37 3.86 -14.81
C PRO A 522 -20.45 4.31 -13.34
N HIS A 523 -21.52 5.01 -13.02
CA HIS A 523 -21.80 5.49 -11.67
C HIS A 523 -23.21 5.11 -11.24
N ARG A 524 -23.36 4.69 -9.97
CA ARG A 524 -24.64 4.42 -9.34
C ARG A 524 -24.69 5.08 -7.96
N ARG A 525 -25.81 5.72 -7.64
CA ARG A 525 -26.06 6.26 -6.31
C ARG A 525 -27.03 5.36 -5.56
N VAL A 526 -26.71 5.03 -4.31
CA VAL A 526 -27.53 4.20 -3.43
C VAL A 526 -27.78 4.93 -2.12
N GLY A 527 -28.95 4.72 -1.52
CA GLY A 527 -29.41 5.44 -0.33
C GLY A 527 -29.84 4.51 0.81
N SER A 528 -29.79 3.17 0.65
CA SER A 528 -30.13 2.23 1.71
C SER A 528 -29.18 1.05 1.78
N ALA A 529 -29.19 0.34 2.90
CA ALA A 529 -28.39 -0.86 3.11
C ALA A 529 -28.73 -1.97 2.10
N GLU A 530 -30.02 -2.16 1.80
CA GLU A 530 -30.52 -3.15 0.85
C GLU A 530 -30.02 -2.85 -0.57
N GLN A 531 -30.07 -1.56 -0.98
CA GLN A 531 -29.56 -1.14 -2.28
C GLN A 531 -28.06 -1.36 -2.38
N LEU A 532 -27.30 -1.03 -1.32
CA LEU A 532 -25.86 -1.25 -1.29
C LEU A 532 -25.53 -2.75 -1.37
N GLN A 533 -26.21 -3.61 -0.60
CA GLN A 533 -26.03 -5.05 -0.63
C GLN A 533 -26.36 -5.64 -2.03
N ALA A 534 -27.44 -5.17 -2.65
CA ALA A 534 -27.84 -5.61 -3.98
C ALA A 534 -26.75 -5.28 -5.01
N VAL A 535 -26.27 -4.02 -5.03
CA VAL A 535 -25.21 -3.58 -5.96
C VAL A 535 -23.90 -4.33 -5.72
N LEU A 536 -23.53 -4.61 -4.47
CA LEU A 536 -22.30 -5.35 -4.15
C LEU A 536 -22.39 -6.84 -4.51
N SER A 537 -23.61 -7.37 -4.66
CA SER A 537 -23.86 -8.73 -5.12
C SER A 537 -23.81 -8.87 -6.65
N ASP A 538 -23.97 -7.75 -7.38
CA ASP A 538 -23.85 -7.75 -8.83
C ASP A 538 -22.42 -8.13 -9.28
N PRO A 539 -22.27 -8.80 -10.42
CA PRO A 539 -20.95 -9.02 -11.04
C PRO A 539 -20.21 -7.70 -11.25
N ILE A 540 -18.89 -7.73 -11.07
CA ILE A 540 -18.00 -6.63 -11.44
C ILE A 540 -17.49 -6.93 -12.86
N ASP A 541 -17.66 -5.97 -13.75
CA ASP A 541 -17.18 -6.01 -15.15
C ASP A 541 -16.56 -4.64 -15.45
N GLY A 542 -15.25 -4.59 -15.50
CA GLY A 542 -14.48 -3.35 -15.56
C GLY A 542 -14.56 -2.53 -14.28
N ILE A 543 -14.49 -1.20 -14.41
CA ILE A 543 -14.51 -0.27 -13.26
C ILE A 543 -15.88 0.39 -13.16
N ASP A 544 -16.48 0.37 -11.98
CA ASP A 544 -17.67 1.14 -11.66
C ASP A 544 -17.53 1.89 -10.31
N VAL A 545 -18.33 2.95 -10.14
CA VAL A 545 -18.39 3.76 -8.91
C VAL A 545 -19.78 3.64 -8.30
N VAL A 546 -19.83 3.33 -7.02
CA VAL A 546 -21.05 3.29 -6.20
C VAL A 546 -20.96 4.38 -5.14
N GLU A 547 -21.74 5.44 -5.29
CA GLU A 547 -21.83 6.54 -4.34
C GLU A 547 -22.87 6.26 -3.28
N VAL A 548 -22.46 6.38 -2.01
CA VAL A 548 -23.34 6.31 -0.85
C VAL A 548 -23.31 7.66 -0.14
N ALA A 549 -24.35 8.45 -0.35
CA ALA A 549 -24.46 9.77 0.30
C ALA A 549 -24.97 9.61 1.74
N ILE A 550 -24.23 10.19 2.70
CA ILE A 550 -24.60 10.21 4.12
C ILE A 550 -24.47 11.64 4.69
N PRO A 551 -25.23 11.99 5.72
CA PRO A 551 -25.08 13.28 6.36
C PRO A 551 -23.76 13.37 7.14
N ARG A 552 -23.06 14.50 7.04
CA ARG A 552 -21.84 14.80 7.83
C ARG A 552 -22.17 15.13 9.30
N SER A 553 -23.38 15.62 9.55
CA SER A 553 -23.86 15.98 10.87
C SER A 553 -24.04 14.74 11.78
N GLY A 554 -23.77 14.91 13.07
CA GLY A 554 -23.94 13.82 14.05
C GLY A 554 -22.71 12.92 14.25
N ARG A 555 -21.73 12.91 13.36
CA ARG A 555 -20.57 12.02 13.46
C ARG A 555 -19.77 12.21 14.76
N ARG A 556 -19.60 13.45 15.24
CA ARG A 556 -18.96 13.74 16.53
C ARG A 556 -19.76 13.16 17.71
N ALA A 557 -21.07 13.35 17.70
CA ALA A 557 -21.94 12.82 18.74
C ALA A 557 -21.91 11.29 18.78
N ALA A 558 -22.04 10.64 17.63
CA ALA A 558 -21.93 9.19 17.49
C ALA A 558 -20.58 8.65 17.99
N ALA A 559 -19.47 9.27 17.58
CA ALA A 559 -18.14 8.90 18.05
C ALA A 559 -17.98 9.08 19.56
N GLY A 560 -18.57 10.14 20.14
CA GLY A 560 -18.58 10.39 21.57
C GLY A 560 -19.39 9.36 22.36
N ILE A 561 -20.51 8.89 21.81
CA ILE A 561 -21.33 7.82 22.41
C ILE A 561 -20.49 6.52 22.40
N VAL A 562 -19.96 6.13 21.26
CA VAL A 562 -19.14 4.92 21.11
C VAL A 562 -17.93 4.92 22.05
N ALA A 563 -17.23 6.06 22.19
CA ALA A 563 -16.10 6.19 23.11
C ALA A 563 -16.50 5.98 24.58
N LYS A 564 -17.67 6.51 25.01
CA LYS A 564 -18.16 6.36 26.37
C LYS A 564 -18.64 4.95 26.70
N LEU A 565 -19.06 4.18 25.69
CA LEU A 565 -19.47 2.79 25.90
C LEU A 565 -18.31 1.91 26.39
N ALA A 566 -17.07 2.27 26.05
CA ALA A 566 -15.88 1.55 26.49
C ALA A 566 -15.61 1.69 28.01
N ASP A 567 -16.13 2.75 28.65
CA ASP A 567 -16.04 3.02 30.10
C ASP A 567 -17.15 2.30 30.92
N PHE A 568 -17.80 1.33 30.29
CA PHE A 568 -18.91 0.59 30.85
C PHE A 568 -18.48 -0.30 32.04
N ASP A 569 -19.19 -0.21 33.16
CA ASP A 569 -18.88 -0.96 34.40
C ASP A 569 -19.56 -2.36 34.50
N GLY A 570 -20.21 -2.80 33.42
CA GLY A 570 -20.87 -4.11 33.36
C GLY A 570 -22.18 -4.21 34.17
N ARG A 571 -22.69 -3.11 34.71
CA ARG A 571 -23.81 -3.12 35.66
C ARG A 571 -25.10 -2.44 35.19
N THR A 572 -25.16 -1.93 33.98
CA THR A 572 -26.42 -1.39 33.44
C THR A 572 -27.11 -2.42 32.55
N ARG A 573 -28.17 -2.98 33.07
CA ARG A 573 -29.28 -3.57 32.30
C ARG A 573 -30.31 -2.50 32.01
#